data_87c760cd482a1e4b484b822a5a91d285
#
_entry.id   87c760cd482a1e4b484b822a5a91d285
#
_cell.length_a   1.000
_cell.length_b   1.000
_cell.length_c   1.000
_cell.angle_alpha   90.00
_cell.angle_beta   90.00
_cell.angle_gamma   90.00
#
_symmetry.space_group_name_H-M   'P 1'
#
loop_
_entity.id
_entity.type
_entity.pdbx_description
1 polymer ?
#
loop_
_entity_poly.entity_id
_entity_poly.type
_entity_poly.pdbx_seq_one_letter_code
_entity_poly.pdbx_strand_id
1 'polypeptide(L)'
;MLLVLALGWATLQSGRFLLPALLPRISETLEFSPSEIGLTLTAFGLIYAIVQYPSGSYSDMLTRATLILPGFVVILFGFVLVGLSVTASVFVVGVVAIGTGKGLYASPARALLDDRFDARRGAALGIFTAGTDLGGLVASGLAVVVLATTGWQMAFVPVVCVLAAVTVLFVFWNAEAYDFRRVRLSPGRTIGRIVASREQREILLAFSLFYFFTGGLTNFFPTLLVARGFSEAAAGGSFALLFVVGLVMKPAAGNISDRFSRLGVAVGGLAVTTAGIASVLVAPTLTIVALGTVLTAVGYKAQLPIVDALVMEAAPEGNIGSDLGAARAVFLGANAVGPGAVGVIADFAGFETAFAVLSSGLVVGAAVLVRSARR
;
A
#
# COMPACT_ATOMS: atom_id res chain seq x y z
N MET A 1 -21.92 -10.92 -0.42
CA MET A 1 -21.14 -9.97 0.36
C MET A 1 -19.62 -10.07 0.12
N LEU A 2 -18.97 -11.27 0.27
CA LEU A 2 -17.52 -11.43 0.04
C LEU A 2 -17.06 -10.86 -1.32
N LEU A 3 -17.72 -11.27 -2.41
CA LEU A 3 -17.36 -10.80 -3.76
C LEU A 3 -17.54 -9.29 -3.93
N VAL A 4 -18.56 -8.69 -3.33
CA VAL A 4 -18.79 -7.23 -3.39
C VAL A 4 -17.67 -6.47 -2.70
N LEU A 5 -17.31 -6.89 -1.48
CA LEU A 5 -16.21 -6.25 -0.73
C LEU A 5 -14.84 -6.51 -1.39
N ALA A 6 -14.59 -7.74 -1.87
CA ALA A 6 -13.33 -8.05 -2.54
C ALA A 6 -13.18 -7.31 -3.87
N LEU A 7 -14.26 -7.19 -4.66
CA LEU A 7 -14.28 -6.42 -5.90
C LEU A 7 -14.12 -4.91 -5.61
N GLY A 8 -14.80 -4.40 -4.58
CA GLY A 8 -14.62 -3.02 -4.12
C GLY A 8 -13.18 -2.71 -3.74
N TRP A 9 -12.53 -3.64 -3.01
CA TRP A 9 -11.12 -3.50 -2.66
C TRP A 9 -10.20 -3.57 -3.90
N ALA A 10 -10.42 -4.53 -4.78
CA ALA A 10 -9.64 -4.66 -6.02
C ALA A 10 -9.78 -3.42 -6.91
N THR A 11 -11.01 -2.89 -7.08
CA THR A 11 -11.28 -1.67 -7.87
C THR A 11 -10.63 -0.43 -7.25
N LEU A 12 -10.75 -0.26 -5.92
CA LEU A 12 -10.02 0.79 -5.20
C LEU A 12 -8.52 0.70 -5.42
N GLN A 13 -7.96 -0.50 -5.33
CA GLN A 13 -6.52 -0.71 -5.52
C GLN A 13 -6.11 -0.51 -6.98
N SER A 14 -6.97 -0.87 -7.95
CA SER A 14 -6.74 -0.54 -9.37
C SER A 14 -6.63 0.96 -9.57
N GLY A 15 -7.60 1.74 -9.12
CA GLY A 15 -7.56 3.20 -9.20
C GLY A 15 -6.37 3.81 -8.46
N ARG A 16 -6.05 3.30 -7.27
CA ARG A 16 -4.87 3.75 -6.52
C ARG A 16 -3.56 3.49 -7.26
N PHE A 17 -3.39 2.31 -7.88
CA PHE A 17 -2.16 1.98 -8.60
C PHE A 17 -2.09 2.56 -10.01
N LEU A 18 -3.20 3.08 -10.54
CA LEU A 18 -3.18 3.94 -11.74
C LEU A 18 -2.40 5.23 -11.47
N LEU A 19 -2.48 5.80 -10.26
CA LEU A 19 -1.74 7.03 -9.94
C LEU A 19 -0.24 6.88 -10.22
N PRO A 20 0.51 5.94 -9.63
CA PRO A 20 1.93 5.76 -9.93
C PRO A 20 2.21 5.32 -11.36
N ALA A 21 1.34 4.51 -11.97
CA ALA A 21 1.53 4.05 -13.35
C ALA A 21 1.41 5.18 -14.39
N LEU A 22 0.58 6.18 -14.10
CA LEU A 22 0.31 7.36 -14.96
C LEU A 22 1.06 8.60 -14.47
N LEU A 23 1.83 8.51 -13.38
CA LEU A 23 2.43 9.65 -12.70
C LEU A 23 3.28 10.55 -13.62
N PRO A 24 4.11 10.01 -14.53
CA PRO A 24 4.87 10.85 -15.47
C PRO A 24 3.95 11.78 -16.28
N ARG A 25 2.86 11.25 -16.83
CA ARG A 25 1.90 12.03 -17.62
C ARG A 25 1.07 13.00 -16.78
N ILE A 26 0.68 12.58 -15.57
CA ILE A 26 -0.02 13.45 -14.62
C ILE A 26 0.85 14.65 -14.26
N SER A 27 2.12 14.40 -13.92
CA SER A 27 3.06 15.49 -13.56
C SER A 27 3.33 16.44 -14.72
N GLU A 28 3.48 15.92 -15.93
CA GLU A 28 3.64 16.72 -17.13
C GLU A 28 2.39 17.58 -17.43
N THR A 29 1.18 16.98 -17.36
CA THR A 29 -0.08 17.67 -17.70
C THR A 29 -0.50 18.72 -16.68
N LEU A 30 -0.27 18.45 -15.39
CA LEU A 30 -0.67 19.32 -14.28
C LEU A 30 0.49 20.16 -13.73
N GLU A 31 1.67 20.13 -14.38
CA GLU A 31 2.88 20.87 -14.06
C GLU A 31 3.36 20.65 -12.62
N PHE A 32 3.24 19.41 -12.12
CA PHE A 32 3.76 19.07 -10.78
C PHE A 32 5.27 18.90 -10.79
N SER A 33 5.93 19.52 -9.84
CA SER A 33 7.29 19.13 -9.44
C SER A 33 7.29 17.75 -8.74
N PRO A 34 8.42 17.03 -8.73
CA PRO A 34 8.57 15.79 -7.96
C PRO A 34 8.19 15.92 -6.49
N SER A 35 8.50 17.02 -5.82
CA SER A 35 8.13 17.28 -4.43
C SER A 35 6.63 17.49 -4.25
N GLU A 36 5.98 18.27 -5.10
CA GLU A 36 4.53 18.52 -4.99
C GLU A 36 3.72 17.25 -5.15
N ILE A 37 4.05 16.44 -6.15
CA ILE A 37 3.36 15.15 -6.33
C ILE A 37 3.71 14.16 -5.23
N GLY A 38 4.97 14.13 -4.76
CA GLY A 38 5.39 13.31 -3.64
C GLY A 38 4.66 13.67 -2.34
N LEU A 39 4.50 14.97 -2.05
CA LEU A 39 3.73 15.46 -0.91
C LEU A 39 2.23 15.15 -1.04
N THR A 40 1.67 15.22 -2.26
CA THR A 40 0.29 14.83 -2.53
C THR A 40 0.04 13.36 -2.20
N LEU A 41 0.95 12.48 -2.62
CA LEU A 41 0.87 11.05 -2.31
C LEU A 41 1.15 10.75 -0.83
N THR A 42 1.98 11.56 -0.18
CA THR A 42 2.17 11.53 1.28
C THR A 42 0.89 11.91 2.00
N ALA A 43 0.21 12.99 1.57
CA ALA A 43 -1.08 13.39 2.14
C ALA A 43 -2.12 12.28 2.02
N PHE A 44 -2.22 11.61 0.85
CA PHE A 44 -3.06 10.41 0.67
C PHE A 44 -2.77 9.34 1.73
N GLY A 45 -1.49 8.99 1.91
CA GLY A 45 -1.06 7.94 2.83
C GLY A 45 -1.30 8.30 4.30
N LEU A 46 -1.00 9.53 4.69
CA LEU A 46 -1.21 10.02 6.06
C LEU A 46 -2.69 10.11 6.41
N ILE A 47 -3.52 10.68 5.53
CA ILE A 47 -4.97 10.74 5.73
C ILE A 47 -5.55 9.32 5.85
N TYR A 48 -5.14 8.40 4.97
CA TYR A 48 -5.53 7.00 5.08
C TYR A 48 -5.16 6.41 6.46
N ALA A 49 -3.92 6.60 6.92
CA ALA A 49 -3.46 6.08 8.21
C ALA A 49 -4.21 6.70 9.40
N ILE A 50 -4.44 8.02 9.36
CA ILE A 50 -5.15 8.75 10.41
C ILE A 50 -6.62 8.32 10.49
N VAL A 51 -7.31 8.21 9.36
CA VAL A 51 -8.73 7.85 9.30
C VAL A 51 -8.95 6.37 9.61
N GLN A 52 -8.00 5.49 9.29
CA GLN A 52 -8.14 4.05 9.48
C GLN A 52 -8.31 3.66 10.95
N TYR A 53 -7.60 4.33 11.87
CA TYR A 53 -7.69 4.02 13.30
C TYR A 53 -9.09 4.33 13.88
N PRO A 54 -9.62 5.57 13.79
CA PRO A 54 -10.97 5.86 14.27
C PRO A 54 -12.04 5.05 13.54
N SER A 55 -11.88 4.81 12.23
CA SER A 55 -12.80 4.00 11.43
C SER A 55 -12.94 2.58 11.98
N GLY A 56 -11.83 1.91 12.31
CA GLY A 56 -11.84 0.60 12.95
C GLY A 56 -12.62 0.63 14.26
N SER A 57 -12.27 1.56 15.17
CA SER A 57 -12.89 1.69 16.49
C SER A 57 -14.39 2.07 16.42
N TYR A 58 -14.77 2.97 15.50
CA TYR A 58 -16.18 3.29 15.27
C TYR A 58 -16.95 2.09 14.71
N SER A 59 -16.35 1.31 13.82
CA SER A 59 -17.01 0.15 13.24
C SER A 59 -17.29 -0.97 14.27
N ASP A 60 -16.50 -1.05 15.35
CA ASP A 60 -16.75 -1.98 16.45
C ASP A 60 -17.90 -1.55 17.35
N MET A 61 -18.20 -0.26 17.42
CA MET A 61 -19.21 0.33 18.28
C MET A 61 -20.53 0.67 17.56
N LEU A 62 -20.46 0.85 16.24
CA LEU A 62 -21.58 1.07 15.33
C LEU A 62 -21.79 -0.19 14.49
N THR A 63 -22.39 -0.08 13.32
CA THR A 63 -22.43 -1.15 12.33
C THR A 63 -21.31 -0.99 11.30
N ARG A 64 -20.82 -2.09 10.73
CA ARG A 64 -19.77 -2.06 9.70
C ARG A 64 -20.24 -1.25 8.47
N ALA A 65 -21.50 -1.42 8.08
CA ALA A 65 -22.11 -0.74 6.94
C ALA A 65 -22.11 0.80 7.08
N THR A 66 -22.25 1.32 8.30
CA THR A 66 -22.25 2.77 8.60
C THR A 66 -20.96 3.46 8.14
N LEU A 67 -19.85 2.74 8.05
CA LEU A 67 -18.57 3.30 7.60
C LEU A 67 -18.20 2.86 6.19
N ILE A 68 -18.58 1.64 5.77
CA ILE A 68 -18.29 1.11 4.44
C ILE A 68 -18.97 1.96 3.36
N LEU A 69 -20.25 2.28 3.52
CA LEU A 69 -20.98 3.02 2.49
C LEU A 69 -20.44 4.45 2.28
N PRO A 70 -20.28 5.29 3.32
CA PRO A 70 -19.60 6.58 3.15
C PRO A 70 -18.19 6.43 2.59
N GLY A 71 -17.45 5.38 2.99
CA GLY A 71 -16.14 5.06 2.43
C GLY A 71 -16.19 4.90 0.91
N PHE A 72 -17.11 4.09 0.38
CA PHE A 72 -17.31 3.93 -1.07
C PHE A 72 -17.69 5.24 -1.77
N VAL A 73 -18.62 6.01 -1.19
CA VAL A 73 -19.06 7.29 -1.78
C VAL A 73 -17.90 8.29 -1.86
N VAL A 74 -17.09 8.40 -0.80
CA VAL A 74 -15.93 9.31 -0.77
C VAL A 74 -14.84 8.85 -1.74
N ILE A 75 -14.59 7.53 -1.86
CA ILE A 75 -13.64 6.98 -2.85
C ILE A 75 -14.13 7.27 -4.28
N LEU A 76 -15.41 7.02 -4.55
CA LEU A 76 -16.02 7.28 -5.86
C LEU A 76 -15.88 8.75 -6.23
N PHE A 77 -16.26 9.65 -5.33
CA PHE A 77 -16.11 11.10 -5.50
C PHE A 77 -14.65 11.48 -5.78
N GLY A 78 -13.70 10.92 -5.01
CA GLY A 78 -12.27 11.16 -5.21
C GLY A 78 -11.77 10.72 -6.60
N PHE A 79 -12.16 9.53 -7.09
CA PHE A 79 -11.78 9.08 -8.43
C PHE A 79 -12.46 9.91 -9.55
N VAL A 80 -13.68 10.37 -9.35
CA VAL A 80 -14.33 11.32 -10.28
C VAL A 80 -13.55 12.62 -10.35
N LEU A 81 -13.16 13.20 -9.21
CA LEU A 81 -12.34 14.41 -9.17
C LEU A 81 -10.98 14.22 -9.87
N VAL A 82 -10.31 13.10 -9.62
CA VAL A 82 -9.03 12.78 -10.28
C VAL A 82 -9.22 12.63 -11.78
N GLY A 83 -10.24 11.88 -12.23
CA GLY A 83 -10.54 11.68 -13.65
C GLY A 83 -10.98 12.96 -14.39
N LEU A 84 -11.52 13.95 -13.69
CA LEU A 84 -11.96 15.24 -14.25
C LEU A 84 -10.95 16.36 -13.98
N SER A 85 -9.80 16.08 -13.34
CA SER A 85 -8.87 17.14 -12.96
C SER A 85 -8.18 17.77 -14.16
N VAL A 86 -8.31 19.08 -14.23
CA VAL A 86 -7.61 19.97 -15.19
C VAL A 86 -6.62 20.89 -14.47
N THR A 87 -6.60 20.86 -13.14
CA THR A 87 -5.69 21.64 -12.29
C THR A 87 -5.11 20.77 -11.18
N ALA A 88 -3.90 21.13 -10.73
CA ALA A 88 -3.23 20.46 -9.62
C ALA A 88 -4.08 20.42 -8.34
N SER A 89 -4.80 21.50 -8.01
CA SER A 89 -5.63 21.60 -6.80
C SER A 89 -6.80 20.62 -6.80
N VAL A 90 -7.51 20.45 -7.92
CA VAL A 90 -8.62 19.47 -8.05
C VAL A 90 -8.07 18.05 -7.93
N PHE A 91 -6.92 17.78 -8.53
CA PHE A 91 -6.24 16.49 -8.41
C PHE A 91 -5.89 16.17 -6.95
N VAL A 92 -5.25 17.10 -6.23
CA VAL A 92 -4.89 16.96 -4.82
C VAL A 92 -6.10 16.66 -3.95
N VAL A 93 -7.21 17.42 -4.11
CA VAL A 93 -8.47 17.18 -3.39
C VAL A 93 -9.02 15.78 -3.67
N GLY A 94 -9.00 15.34 -4.95
CA GLY A 94 -9.41 14.00 -5.33
C GLY A 94 -8.57 12.91 -4.66
N VAL A 95 -7.25 13.06 -4.68
CA VAL A 95 -6.31 12.10 -4.06
C VAL A 95 -6.51 12.03 -2.54
N VAL A 96 -6.70 13.17 -1.86
CA VAL A 96 -6.99 13.22 -0.41
C VAL A 96 -8.35 12.57 -0.11
N ALA A 97 -9.37 12.80 -0.94
CA ALA A 97 -10.67 12.15 -0.80
C ALA A 97 -10.56 10.61 -0.92
N ILE A 98 -9.79 10.11 -1.89
CA ILE A 98 -9.54 8.66 -2.04
C ILE A 98 -8.88 8.10 -0.77
N GLY A 99 -7.87 8.79 -0.20
CA GLY A 99 -7.21 8.41 1.04
C GLY A 99 -8.19 8.34 2.23
N THR A 100 -9.05 9.35 2.37
CA THR A 100 -10.09 9.41 3.40
C THR A 100 -11.08 8.26 3.26
N GLY A 101 -11.65 8.06 2.07
CA GLY A 101 -12.60 6.99 1.82
C GLY A 101 -12.00 5.59 2.00
N LYS A 102 -10.73 5.40 1.60
CA LYS A 102 -9.99 4.17 1.86
C LYS A 102 -9.84 3.90 3.36
N GLY A 103 -9.58 4.94 4.17
CA GLY A 103 -9.51 4.83 5.62
C GLY A 103 -10.85 4.40 6.25
N LEU A 104 -11.95 4.95 5.76
CA LEU A 104 -13.30 4.58 6.19
C LEU A 104 -13.68 3.15 5.79
N TYR A 105 -13.20 2.66 4.65
CA TYR A 105 -13.59 1.36 4.08
C TYR A 105 -12.74 0.19 4.57
N ALA A 106 -11.41 0.34 4.63
CA ALA A 106 -10.48 -0.78 4.69
C ALA A 106 -10.60 -1.66 5.96
N SER A 107 -10.75 -1.04 7.14
CA SER A 107 -10.89 -1.75 8.43
C SER A 107 -12.28 -2.34 8.61
N PRO A 108 -13.39 -1.57 8.41
CA PRO A 108 -14.73 -2.11 8.53
C PRO A 108 -15.04 -3.24 7.55
N ALA A 109 -14.52 -3.18 6.32
CA ALA A 109 -14.72 -4.24 5.33
C ALA A 109 -14.07 -5.57 5.77
N ARG A 110 -12.86 -5.52 6.34
CA ARG A 110 -12.20 -6.72 6.89
C ARG A 110 -12.96 -7.26 8.09
N ALA A 111 -13.40 -6.38 9.00
CA ALA A 111 -14.18 -6.77 10.15
C ALA A 111 -15.51 -7.40 9.75
N LEU A 112 -16.22 -6.85 8.75
CA LEU A 112 -17.47 -7.45 8.24
C LEU A 112 -17.24 -8.84 7.65
N LEU A 113 -16.11 -9.06 6.95
CA LEU A 113 -15.75 -10.38 6.44
C LEU A 113 -15.43 -11.35 7.57
N ASP A 114 -14.74 -10.88 8.59
CA ASP A 114 -14.42 -11.62 9.79
C ASP A 114 -15.68 -12.10 10.52
N ASP A 115 -16.60 -11.17 10.78
CA ASP A 115 -17.88 -11.44 11.45
C ASP A 115 -18.78 -12.43 10.66
N ARG A 116 -18.71 -12.42 9.30
CA ARG A 116 -19.60 -13.23 8.46
C ARG A 116 -19.03 -14.57 8.02
N PHE A 117 -17.72 -14.77 8.08
CA PHE A 117 -17.03 -15.96 7.57
C PHE A 117 -16.19 -16.66 8.64
N ASP A 118 -16.68 -16.76 9.87
CA ASP A 118 -15.96 -17.30 11.02
C ASP A 118 -15.28 -18.65 10.71
N ALA A 119 -16.01 -19.64 10.15
CA ALA A 119 -15.48 -20.96 9.78
C ALA A 119 -14.45 -20.94 8.63
N ARG A 120 -14.38 -19.87 7.82
CA ARG A 120 -13.49 -19.74 6.65
C ARG A 120 -12.83 -18.35 6.58
N ARG A 121 -12.60 -17.77 7.73
CA ARG A 121 -12.04 -16.43 7.93
C ARG A 121 -10.77 -16.17 7.10
N GLY A 122 -9.80 -17.08 7.19
CA GLY A 122 -8.55 -16.97 6.45
C GLY A 122 -8.74 -16.93 4.93
N ALA A 123 -9.64 -17.76 4.40
CA ALA A 123 -9.95 -17.78 2.97
C ALA A 123 -10.64 -16.48 2.53
N ALA A 124 -11.61 -15.98 3.29
CA ALA A 124 -12.32 -14.74 2.98
C ALA A 124 -11.39 -13.53 2.98
N LEU A 125 -10.55 -13.39 4.01
CA LEU A 125 -9.55 -12.32 4.09
C LEU A 125 -8.44 -12.48 3.03
N GLY A 126 -8.08 -13.73 2.69
CA GLY A 126 -7.14 -14.03 1.60
C GLY A 126 -7.65 -13.55 0.25
N ILE A 127 -8.91 -13.84 -0.10
CA ILE A 127 -9.57 -13.36 -1.33
C ILE A 127 -9.62 -11.83 -1.34
N PHE A 128 -10.02 -11.21 -0.24
CA PHE A 128 -10.07 -9.75 -0.11
C PHE A 128 -8.68 -9.11 -0.34
N THR A 129 -7.65 -9.63 0.32
CA THR A 129 -6.28 -9.06 0.23
C THR A 129 -5.61 -9.34 -1.11
N ALA A 130 -5.93 -10.45 -1.80
CA ALA A 130 -5.48 -10.74 -3.16
C ALA A 130 -5.93 -9.65 -4.15
N GLY A 131 -7.06 -8.99 -3.88
CA GLY A 131 -7.52 -7.80 -4.62
C GLY A 131 -6.48 -6.68 -4.70
N THR A 132 -5.48 -6.63 -3.79
CA THR A 132 -4.39 -5.65 -3.87
C THR A 132 -3.48 -5.92 -5.08
N ASP A 133 -3.06 -7.15 -5.26
CA ASP A 133 -2.14 -7.51 -6.35
C ASP A 133 -2.90 -7.57 -7.70
N LEU A 134 -4.13 -8.08 -7.70
CA LEU A 134 -5.01 -8.02 -8.87
C LEU A 134 -5.28 -6.58 -9.30
N GLY A 135 -5.57 -5.68 -8.36
CA GLY A 135 -5.77 -4.26 -8.64
C GLY A 135 -4.53 -3.60 -9.24
N GLY A 136 -3.34 -3.91 -8.73
CA GLY A 136 -2.09 -3.42 -9.28
C GLY A 136 -1.81 -3.93 -10.70
N LEU A 137 -2.11 -5.20 -10.96
CA LEU A 137 -1.97 -5.81 -12.29
C LEU A 137 -2.94 -5.16 -13.29
N VAL A 138 -4.21 -5.01 -12.93
CA VAL A 138 -5.23 -4.33 -13.75
C VAL A 138 -4.84 -2.88 -14.02
N ALA A 139 -4.36 -2.16 -13.00
CA ALA A 139 -3.90 -0.78 -13.16
C ALA A 139 -2.74 -0.65 -14.15
N SER A 140 -1.75 -1.54 -14.06
CA SER A 140 -0.60 -1.53 -14.95
C SER A 140 -1.00 -1.81 -16.40
N GLY A 141 -1.87 -2.80 -16.63
CA GLY A 141 -2.39 -3.10 -17.97
C GLY A 141 -3.24 -1.97 -18.54
N LEU A 142 -4.15 -1.40 -17.73
CA LEU A 142 -5.01 -0.29 -18.14
C LEU A 142 -4.21 0.97 -18.44
N ALA A 143 -3.15 1.27 -17.65
CA ALA A 143 -2.28 2.40 -17.91
C ALA A 143 -1.58 2.28 -19.28
N VAL A 144 -1.04 1.11 -19.61
CA VAL A 144 -0.39 0.88 -20.91
C VAL A 144 -1.36 1.10 -22.06
N VAL A 145 -2.60 0.59 -21.97
CA VAL A 145 -3.62 0.75 -23.01
C VAL A 145 -4.03 2.22 -23.16
N VAL A 146 -4.31 2.89 -22.06
CA VAL A 146 -4.80 4.27 -22.06
C VAL A 146 -3.73 5.25 -22.56
N LEU A 147 -2.48 5.08 -22.13
CA LEU A 147 -1.36 5.92 -22.59
C LEU A 147 -1.11 5.79 -24.10
N ALA A 148 -1.46 4.65 -24.70
CA ALA A 148 -1.34 4.43 -26.15
C ALA A 148 -2.49 5.01 -26.98
N THR A 149 -3.67 5.29 -26.39
CA THR A 149 -4.89 5.56 -27.13
C THR A 149 -5.60 6.87 -26.78
N THR A 150 -5.49 7.33 -25.52
CA THR A 150 -6.28 8.45 -25.00
C THR A 150 -5.49 9.27 -23.95
N GLY A 151 -6.15 10.25 -23.30
CA GLY A 151 -5.59 10.96 -22.15
C GLY A 151 -5.64 10.11 -20.87
N TRP A 152 -4.71 10.35 -19.97
CA TRP A 152 -4.57 9.62 -18.69
C TRP A 152 -5.85 9.64 -17.82
N GLN A 153 -6.67 10.67 -17.93
CA GLN A 153 -7.95 10.81 -17.21
C GLN A 153 -8.91 9.65 -17.51
N MET A 154 -8.91 9.16 -18.75
CA MET A 154 -9.80 8.09 -19.22
C MET A 154 -9.54 6.76 -18.50
N ALA A 155 -8.36 6.57 -17.92
CA ALA A 155 -8.05 5.38 -17.13
C ALA A 155 -8.93 5.25 -15.87
N PHE A 156 -9.46 6.35 -15.35
CA PHE A 156 -10.29 6.33 -14.15
C PHE A 156 -11.77 6.04 -14.45
N VAL A 157 -12.23 6.17 -15.71
CA VAL A 157 -13.62 5.89 -16.09
C VAL A 157 -14.07 4.46 -15.72
N PRO A 158 -13.37 3.38 -16.11
CA PRO A 158 -13.77 2.03 -15.72
C PRO A 158 -13.72 1.81 -14.20
N VAL A 159 -12.78 2.45 -13.49
CA VAL A 159 -12.71 2.40 -12.01
C VAL A 159 -13.95 3.01 -11.38
N VAL A 160 -14.37 4.20 -11.86
CA VAL A 160 -15.57 4.90 -11.39
C VAL A 160 -16.82 4.06 -11.68
N CYS A 161 -16.97 3.52 -12.91
CA CYS A 161 -18.13 2.70 -13.28
C CYS A 161 -18.25 1.43 -12.42
N VAL A 162 -17.15 0.68 -12.24
CA VAL A 162 -17.16 -0.54 -11.43
C VAL A 162 -17.40 -0.21 -9.95
N LEU A 163 -16.78 0.84 -9.43
CA LEU A 163 -16.97 1.23 -8.03
C LEU A 163 -18.40 1.72 -7.76
N ALA A 164 -19.01 2.44 -8.70
CA ALA A 164 -20.42 2.84 -8.63
C ALA A 164 -21.33 1.60 -8.58
N ALA A 165 -21.11 0.63 -9.48
CA ALA A 165 -21.85 -0.63 -9.48
C ALA A 165 -21.67 -1.41 -8.16
N VAL A 166 -20.43 -1.51 -7.66
CA VAL A 166 -20.13 -2.13 -6.35
C VAL A 166 -20.86 -1.42 -5.21
N THR A 167 -20.89 -0.09 -5.23
CA THR A 167 -21.58 0.71 -4.20
C THR A 167 -23.08 0.41 -4.21
N VAL A 168 -23.69 0.37 -5.39
CA VAL A 168 -25.10 0.02 -5.56
C VAL A 168 -25.37 -1.40 -5.09
N LEU A 169 -24.55 -2.39 -5.50
CA LEU A 169 -24.67 -3.78 -5.06
C LEU A 169 -24.50 -3.92 -3.55
N PHE A 170 -23.59 -3.14 -2.93
CA PHE A 170 -23.42 -3.14 -1.48
C PHE A 170 -24.69 -2.67 -0.79
N VAL A 171 -25.32 -1.58 -1.24
CA VAL A 171 -26.58 -1.08 -0.67
C VAL A 171 -27.70 -2.13 -0.77
N PHE A 172 -27.84 -2.81 -1.91
CA PHE A 172 -28.87 -3.84 -2.09
C PHE A 172 -28.63 -5.12 -1.27
N TRP A 173 -27.38 -5.50 -1.04
CA TRP A 173 -27.05 -6.75 -0.34
C TRP A 173 -26.66 -6.54 1.13
N ASN A 174 -26.58 -5.29 1.58
CA ASN A 174 -26.33 -5.02 2.98
C ASN A 174 -27.59 -5.30 3.80
N ALA A 175 -27.45 -6.13 4.84
CA ALA A 175 -28.52 -6.44 5.78
C ALA A 175 -28.35 -5.72 7.14
N GLU A 176 -27.28 -4.95 7.31
CA GLU A 176 -27.04 -4.21 8.56
C GLU A 176 -27.79 -2.88 8.54
N ALA A 177 -28.38 -2.52 9.68
CA ALA A 177 -28.93 -1.18 9.90
C ALA A 177 -27.80 -0.16 10.03
N TYR A 178 -28.00 1.06 9.55
CA TYR A 178 -27.07 2.16 9.75
C TYR A 178 -27.28 2.78 11.14
N ASP A 179 -26.18 2.98 11.90
CA ASP A 179 -26.17 3.56 13.24
C ASP A 179 -25.29 4.81 13.26
N PHE A 180 -25.81 5.96 13.71
CA PHE A 180 -25.14 7.27 13.70
C PHE A 180 -24.98 7.88 15.09
N ARG A 181 -24.91 7.08 16.16
CA ARG A 181 -24.70 7.59 17.51
C ARG A 181 -23.26 8.10 17.72
N ARG A 182 -23.11 9.07 18.65
CA ARG A 182 -21.78 9.57 19.03
C ARG A 182 -21.06 8.56 19.93
N VAL A 183 -19.81 8.26 19.61
CA VAL A 183 -18.96 7.36 20.36
C VAL A 183 -17.68 8.09 20.79
N ARG A 184 -17.17 7.80 21.98
CA ARG A 184 -15.90 8.36 22.48
C ARG A 184 -14.77 7.35 22.25
N LEU A 185 -13.68 7.81 21.62
CA LEU A 185 -12.47 7.02 21.42
C LEU A 185 -11.45 7.32 22.54
N SER A 186 -10.68 6.29 22.94
CA SER A 186 -9.64 6.41 23.97
C SER A 186 -8.29 5.91 23.42
N PRO A 187 -7.58 6.70 22.59
CA PRO A 187 -6.26 6.33 22.09
C PRO A 187 -5.15 6.59 23.13
N GLY A 188 -4.14 5.73 23.24
CA GLY A 188 -2.87 6.22 23.77
C GLY A 188 -2.00 5.33 24.63
N ARG A 189 -2.39 4.15 25.15
CA ARG A 189 -1.51 3.36 26.06
C ARG A 189 -0.56 2.37 25.37
N THR A 190 -0.86 1.94 24.16
CA THR A 190 -0.18 0.83 23.49
C THR A 190 1.19 1.21 22.91
N ILE A 191 1.32 2.41 22.32
CA ILE A 191 2.56 2.86 21.67
C ILE A 191 3.73 2.95 22.68
N GLY A 192 3.47 3.48 23.88
CA GLY A 192 4.49 3.59 24.93
C GLY A 192 5.06 2.22 25.35
N ARG A 193 4.23 1.18 25.40
CA ARG A 193 4.66 -0.17 25.75
C ARG A 193 5.56 -0.80 24.67
N ILE A 194 5.19 -0.68 23.41
CA ILE A 194 5.94 -1.24 22.28
C ILE A 194 7.33 -0.60 22.19
N VAL A 195 7.42 0.72 22.40
CA VAL A 195 8.71 1.44 22.38
C VAL A 195 9.58 1.10 23.60
N ALA A 196 8.99 0.68 24.72
CA ALA A 196 9.74 0.27 25.91
C ALA A 196 10.44 -1.09 25.73
N SER A 197 9.85 -2.03 25.00
CA SER A 197 10.48 -3.32 24.67
C SER A 197 11.58 -3.12 23.63
N ARG A 198 12.78 -3.59 23.92
CA ARG A 198 13.92 -3.47 23.01
C ARG A 198 13.70 -4.27 21.72
N GLU A 199 13.25 -5.49 21.84
CA GLU A 199 13.00 -6.38 20.69
C GLU A 199 11.93 -5.79 19.78
N GLN A 200 10.80 -5.37 20.32
CA GLN A 200 9.72 -4.71 19.56
C GLN A 200 10.22 -3.43 18.88
N ARG A 201 11.07 -2.64 19.56
CA ARG A 201 11.65 -1.41 19.02
C ARG A 201 12.60 -1.68 17.85
N GLU A 202 13.42 -2.74 17.91
CA GLU A 202 14.33 -3.15 16.82
C GLU A 202 13.51 -3.62 15.59
N ILE A 203 12.44 -4.40 15.80
CA ILE A 203 11.48 -4.80 14.76
C ILE A 203 10.80 -3.57 14.17
N LEU A 204 10.27 -2.66 15.00
CA LEU A 204 9.62 -1.43 14.54
C LEU A 204 10.56 -0.59 13.68
N LEU A 205 11.81 -0.39 14.11
CA LEU A 205 12.77 0.40 13.35
C LEU A 205 13.08 -0.23 11.99
N ALA A 206 13.44 -1.51 11.98
CA ALA A 206 13.80 -2.21 10.75
C ALA A 206 12.64 -2.20 9.72
N PHE A 207 11.44 -2.50 10.18
CA PHE A 207 10.29 -2.54 9.27
C PHE A 207 9.68 -1.15 8.97
N SER A 208 9.88 -0.14 9.82
CA SER A 208 9.56 1.24 9.43
C SER A 208 10.43 1.70 8.26
N LEU A 209 11.72 1.38 8.24
CA LEU A 209 12.61 1.67 7.12
C LEU A 209 12.19 0.89 5.85
N PHE A 210 11.78 -0.36 6.00
CA PHE A 210 11.23 -1.16 4.91
C PHE A 210 9.93 -0.56 4.36
N TYR A 211 8.99 -0.17 5.22
CA TYR A 211 7.73 0.43 4.78
C TYR A 211 7.93 1.83 4.18
N PHE A 212 8.89 2.60 4.68
CA PHE A 212 9.31 3.87 4.10
C PHE A 212 9.83 3.68 2.66
N PHE A 213 10.72 2.70 2.45
CA PHE A 213 11.18 2.32 1.10
C PHE A 213 10.02 1.87 0.21
N THR A 214 9.14 1.01 0.71
CA THR A 214 8.00 0.51 -0.10
C THR A 214 7.00 1.59 -0.45
N GLY A 215 6.86 2.63 0.37
CA GLY A 215 6.09 3.83 0.05
C GLY A 215 6.64 4.55 -1.18
N GLY A 216 7.95 4.77 -1.22
CA GLY A 216 8.63 5.31 -2.40
C GLY A 216 8.50 4.38 -3.62
N LEU A 217 8.83 3.09 -3.44
CA LEU A 217 8.78 2.08 -4.50
C LEU A 217 7.41 2.02 -5.18
N THR A 218 6.36 1.84 -4.40
CA THR A 218 5.01 1.64 -4.96
C THR A 218 4.37 2.88 -5.55
N ASN A 219 4.96 4.05 -5.37
CA ASN A 219 4.43 5.31 -5.91
C ASN A 219 5.31 5.92 -7.01
N PHE A 220 6.62 5.67 -7.04
CA PHE A 220 7.53 6.30 -8.00
C PHE A 220 8.33 5.32 -8.87
N PHE A 221 8.12 4.00 -8.76
CA PHE A 221 8.87 3.03 -9.54
C PHE A 221 8.72 3.21 -11.06
N PRO A 222 7.49 3.43 -11.63
CA PRO A 222 7.36 3.73 -13.05
C PRO A 222 8.06 5.04 -13.43
N THR A 223 7.94 6.08 -12.61
CA THR A 223 8.59 7.38 -12.84
C THR A 223 10.12 7.27 -12.85
N LEU A 224 10.70 6.48 -11.94
CA LEU A 224 12.12 6.17 -11.95
C LEU A 224 12.56 5.58 -13.29
N LEU A 225 11.81 4.61 -13.82
CA LEU A 225 12.16 3.95 -15.09
C LEU A 225 12.03 4.90 -16.28
N VAL A 226 10.99 5.73 -16.32
CA VAL A 226 10.82 6.76 -17.35
C VAL A 226 11.94 7.81 -17.27
N ALA A 227 12.30 8.27 -16.09
CA ALA A 227 13.41 9.21 -15.88
C ALA A 227 14.77 8.61 -16.32
N ARG A 228 14.92 7.28 -16.30
CA ARG A 228 16.08 6.55 -16.85
C ARG A 228 16.02 6.31 -18.35
N GLY A 229 15.02 6.84 -19.05
CA GLY A 229 14.88 6.74 -20.50
C GLY A 229 14.16 5.47 -21.01
N PHE A 230 13.59 4.65 -20.12
CA PHE A 230 12.73 3.54 -20.55
C PHE A 230 11.36 4.05 -20.96
N SER A 231 10.72 3.38 -21.93
CA SER A 231 9.37 3.75 -22.37
C SER A 231 8.34 3.56 -21.25
N GLU A 232 7.23 4.33 -21.31
CA GLU A 232 6.11 4.19 -20.36
C GLU A 232 5.52 2.76 -20.35
N ALA A 233 5.47 2.10 -21.51
CA ALA A 233 5.02 0.72 -21.62
C ALA A 233 5.98 -0.25 -20.88
N ALA A 234 7.30 -0.06 -21.00
CA ALA A 234 8.29 -0.84 -20.26
C ALA A 234 8.21 -0.58 -18.75
N ALA A 235 8.01 0.67 -18.35
CA ALA A 235 7.82 1.05 -16.95
C ALA A 235 6.55 0.43 -16.35
N GLY A 236 5.43 0.51 -17.07
CA GLY A 236 4.16 -0.11 -16.67
C GLY A 236 4.25 -1.63 -16.60
N GLY A 237 4.88 -2.28 -17.58
CA GLY A 237 5.13 -3.72 -17.58
C GLY A 237 6.02 -4.17 -16.43
N SER A 238 7.09 -3.42 -16.13
CA SER A 238 7.95 -3.67 -14.98
C SER A 238 7.21 -3.47 -13.66
N PHE A 239 6.34 -2.47 -13.58
CA PHE A 239 5.49 -2.26 -12.40
C PHE A 239 4.50 -3.42 -12.19
N ALA A 240 3.94 -3.97 -13.27
CA ALA A 240 3.08 -5.16 -13.21
C ALA A 240 3.79 -6.37 -12.59
N LEU A 241 5.09 -6.57 -12.86
CA LEU A 241 5.87 -7.67 -12.28
C LEU A 241 5.87 -7.66 -10.76
N LEU A 242 5.85 -6.47 -10.11
CA LEU A 242 5.75 -6.38 -8.65
C LEU A 242 4.49 -7.08 -8.10
N PHE A 243 3.40 -7.05 -8.86
CA PHE A 243 2.12 -7.63 -8.45
C PHE A 243 2.02 -9.10 -8.86
N VAL A 244 2.46 -9.47 -10.05
CA VAL A 244 2.50 -10.87 -10.50
C VAL A 244 3.32 -11.72 -9.53
N VAL A 245 4.53 -11.27 -9.18
CA VAL A 245 5.38 -11.93 -8.19
C VAL A 245 4.70 -11.98 -6.82
N GLY A 246 3.97 -10.91 -6.46
CA GLY A 246 3.25 -10.84 -5.17
C GLY A 246 2.18 -11.91 -4.99
N LEU A 247 1.50 -12.31 -6.05
CA LEU A 247 0.49 -13.39 -6.02
C LEU A 247 1.09 -14.73 -5.60
N VAL A 248 2.35 -14.99 -5.97
CA VAL A 248 3.06 -16.24 -5.67
C VAL A 248 3.85 -16.13 -4.37
N MET A 249 4.57 -15.02 -4.18
CA MET A 249 5.52 -14.89 -3.07
C MET A 249 4.89 -14.71 -1.70
N LYS A 250 3.72 -14.08 -1.58
CA LYS A 250 3.06 -13.92 -0.28
C LYS A 250 2.71 -15.27 0.38
N PRO A 251 2.02 -16.21 -0.30
CA PRO A 251 1.76 -17.53 0.27
C PRO A 251 3.04 -18.38 0.42
N ALA A 252 3.99 -18.28 -0.53
CA ALA A 252 5.25 -19.01 -0.46
C ALA A 252 6.09 -18.57 0.75
N ALA A 253 6.18 -17.27 1.02
CA ALA A 253 6.95 -16.74 2.13
C ALA A 253 6.43 -17.19 3.51
N GLY A 254 5.10 -17.30 3.67
CA GLY A 254 4.51 -17.90 4.87
C GLY A 254 5.03 -19.32 5.10
N ASN A 255 4.92 -20.18 4.09
CA ASN A 255 5.40 -21.58 4.17
C ASN A 255 6.91 -21.68 4.40
N ILE A 256 7.71 -20.77 3.81
CA ILE A 256 9.16 -20.74 4.01
C ILE A 256 9.48 -20.31 5.45
N SER A 257 8.81 -19.29 5.96
CA SER A 257 9.04 -18.78 7.33
C SER A 257 8.65 -19.77 8.43
N ASP A 258 7.72 -20.71 8.13
CA ASP A 258 7.35 -21.77 9.06
C ASP A 258 8.41 -22.90 9.13
N ARG A 259 9.25 -23.04 8.09
CA ARG A 259 10.31 -24.07 8.00
C ARG A 259 11.68 -23.54 8.40
N PHE A 260 11.92 -22.24 8.27
CA PHE A 260 13.19 -21.58 8.56
C PHE A 260 13.00 -20.51 9.63
N SER A 261 14.10 -19.96 10.18
CA SER A 261 14.04 -18.84 11.09
C SER A 261 13.34 -17.63 10.44
N ARG A 262 12.22 -17.15 11.01
CA ARG A 262 11.49 -15.98 10.53
C ARG A 262 12.41 -14.76 10.40
N LEU A 263 13.28 -14.56 11.38
CA LEU A 263 14.26 -13.49 11.35
C LEU A 263 15.29 -13.66 10.23
N GLY A 264 15.73 -14.90 9.96
CA GLY A 264 16.62 -15.20 8.82
C GLY A 264 15.95 -14.90 7.48
N VAL A 265 14.67 -15.27 7.33
CA VAL A 265 13.88 -14.97 6.11
C VAL A 265 13.66 -13.46 5.96
N ALA A 266 13.43 -12.74 7.07
CA ALA A 266 13.32 -11.28 7.07
C ALA A 266 14.61 -10.60 6.57
N VAL A 267 15.76 -10.96 7.14
CA VAL A 267 17.07 -10.41 6.73
C VAL A 267 17.38 -10.76 5.28
N GLY A 268 17.18 -12.02 4.87
CA GLY A 268 17.35 -12.46 3.49
C GLY A 268 16.46 -11.70 2.50
N GLY A 269 15.19 -11.50 2.84
CA GLY A 269 14.26 -10.75 2.02
C GLY A 269 14.64 -9.26 1.87
N LEU A 270 15.11 -8.59 2.95
CA LEU A 270 15.65 -7.23 2.86
C LEU A 270 16.89 -7.17 1.96
N ALA A 271 17.80 -8.13 2.07
CA ALA A 271 18.99 -8.20 1.23
C ALA A 271 18.62 -8.42 -0.25
N VAL A 272 17.69 -9.35 -0.55
CA VAL A 272 17.21 -9.60 -1.91
C VAL A 272 16.52 -8.37 -2.50
N THR A 273 15.69 -7.65 -1.70
CA THR A 273 15.06 -6.40 -2.13
C THR A 273 16.12 -5.35 -2.47
N THR A 274 17.15 -5.21 -1.63
CA THR A 274 18.24 -4.25 -1.84
C THR A 274 19.05 -4.59 -3.10
N ALA A 275 19.40 -5.85 -3.29
CA ALA A 275 20.11 -6.31 -4.48
C ALA A 275 19.27 -6.10 -5.76
N GLY A 276 17.97 -6.39 -5.69
CA GLY A 276 17.05 -6.19 -6.79
C GLY A 276 16.95 -4.72 -7.22
N ILE A 277 16.71 -3.80 -6.27
CA ILE A 277 16.62 -2.36 -6.60
C ILE A 277 17.98 -1.79 -7.04
N ALA A 278 19.09 -2.23 -6.45
CA ALA A 278 20.42 -1.85 -6.90
C ALA A 278 20.66 -2.29 -8.35
N SER A 279 20.23 -3.51 -8.73
CA SER A 279 20.30 -3.98 -10.12
C SER A 279 19.45 -3.11 -11.05
N VAL A 280 18.24 -2.69 -10.63
CA VAL A 280 17.41 -1.76 -11.41
C VAL A 280 18.11 -0.43 -11.59
N LEU A 281 18.72 0.13 -10.55
CA LEU A 281 19.37 1.44 -10.60
C LEU A 281 20.56 1.51 -11.56
N VAL A 282 21.25 0.41 -11.80
CA VAL A 282 22.41 0.33 -12.73
C VAL A 282 22.10 -0.35 -14.07
N ALA A 283 20.84 -0.76 -14.29
CA ALA A 283 20.42 -1.58 -15.43
C ALA A 283 20.58 -0.82 -16.76
N PRO A 284 21.40 -1.27 -17.73
CA PRO A 284 21.49 -0.66 -19.06
C PRO A 284 20.40 -1.16 -20.02
N THR A 285 19.69 -2.26 -19.70
CA THR A 285 18.72 -2.90 -20.59
C THR A 285 17.43 -3.25 -19.84
N LEU A 286 16.33 -3.33 -20.57
CA LEU A 286 15.03 -3.72 -20.03
C LEU A 286 15.05 -5.13 -19.40
N THR A 287 15.85 -6.05 -19.93
CA THR A 287 15.99 -7.40 -19.36
C THR A 287 16.54 -7.35 -17.93
N ILE A 288 17.57 -6.53 -17.70
CA ILE A 288 18.16 -6.37 -16.36
C ILE A 288 17.18 -5.64 -15.44
N VAL A 289 16.44 -4.64 -15.93
CA VAL A 289 15.34 -4.00 -15.19
C VAL A 289 14.31 -5.05 -14.76
N ALA A 290 13.85 -5.90 -15.68
CA ALA A 290 12.87 -6.93 -15.38
C ALA A 290 13.37 -7.93 -14.33
N LEU A 291 14.59 -8.43 -14.46
CA LEU A 291 15.21 -9.34 -13.48
C LEU A 291 15.38 -8.66 -12.11
N GLY A 292 15.89 -7.43 -12.08
CA GLY A 292 16.02 -6.63 -10.84
C GLY A 292 14.66 -6.36 -10.19
N THR A 293 13.64 -6.10 -11.01
CA THR A 293 12.26 -5.93 -10.53
C THR A 293 11.70 -7.21 -9.91
N VAL A 294 11.91 -8.36 -10.54
CA VAL A 294 11.52 -9.67 -9.99
C VAL A 294 12.22 -9.91 -8.66
N LEU A 295 13.53 -9.68 -8.55
CA LEU A 295 14.26 -9.81 -7.29
C LEU A 295 13.72 -8.85 -6.22
N THR A 296 13.51 -7.58 -6.57
CA THR A 296 12.90 -6.60 -5.68
C THR A 296 11.54 -7.09 -5.18
N ALA A 297 10.70 -7.60 -6.08
CA ALA A 297 9.36 -8.09 -5.75
C ALA A 297 9.40 -9.33 -4.86
N VAL A 298 10.30 -10.28 -5.11
CA VAL A 298 10.49 -11.49 -4.28
C VAL A 298 10.81 -11.09 -2.85
N GLY A 299 11.84 -10.28 -2.64
CA GLY A 299 12.23 -9.82 -1.31
C GLY A 299 11.14 -8.99 -0.64
N TYR A 300 10.59 -7.99 -1.34
CA TYR A 300 9.55 -7.08 -0.83
C TYR A 300 8.28 -7.83 -0.42
N LYS A 301 7.74 -8.68 -1.29
CA LYS A 301 6.46 -9.38 -1.03
C LYS A 301 6.60 -10.45 0.05
N ALA A 302 7.78 -11.05 0.20
CA ALA A 302 8.06 -11.98 1.27
C ALA A 302 7.98 -11.33 2.66
N GLN A 303 8.35 -10.06 2.80
CA GLN A 303 8.30 -9.36 4.09
C GLN A 303 6.89 -9.23 4.67
N LEU A 304 5.86 -9.09 3.82
CA LEU A 304 4.52 -8.72 4.28
C LEU A 304 3.91 -9.70 5.30
N PRO A 305 3.94 -11.04 5.11
CA PRO A 305 3.49 -11.97 6.14
C PRO A 305 4.49 -12.09 7.31
N ILE A 306 5.78 -11.92 7.07
CA ILE A 306 6.83 -12.14 8.06
C ILE A 306 6.83 -11.04 9.13
N VAL A 307 6.62 -9.78 8.72
CA VAL A 307 6.60 -8.65 9.68
C VAL A 307 5.47 -8.81 10.69
N ASP A 308 4.29 -9.22 10.26
CA ASP A 308 3.16 -9.46 11.15
C ASP A 308 3.48 -10.59 12.15
N ALA A 309 4.08 -11.68 11.68
CA ALA A 309 4.47 -12.81 12.51
C ALA A 309 5.53 -12.42 13.56
N LEU A 310 6.57 -11.65 13.19
CA LEU A 310 7.60 -11.18 14.11
C LEU A 310 7.05 -10.22 15.18
N VAL A 311 6.12 -9.32 14.79
CA VAL A 311 5.45 -8.43 15.75
C VAL A 311 4.61 -9.23 16.74
N MET A 312 3.91 -10.26 16.27
CA MET A 312 3.07 -11.11 17.12
C MET A 312 3.91 -11.97 18.08
N GLU A 313 5.05 -12.48 17.64
CA GLU A 313 5.99 -13.25 18.49
C GLU A 313 6.62 -12.39 19.61
N ALA A 314 6.97 -11.14 19.29
CA ALA A 314 7.55 -10.22 20.25
C ALA A 314 6.52 -9.59 21.21
N ALA A 315 5.22 -9.79 20.96
CA ALA A 315 4.16 -9.23 21.78
C ALA A 315 3.91 -10.08 23.04
N PRO A 316 3.74 -9.46 24.23
CA PRO A 316 3.36 -10.16 25.45
C PRO A 316 1.99 -10.85 25.30
N GLU A 317 1.80 -11.97 26.02
CA GLU A 317 0.51 -12.65 26.08
C GLU A 317 -0.64 -11.69 26.46
N GLY A 318 -1.76 -11.79 25.75
CA GLY A 318 -2.93 -10.91 25.96
C GLY A 318 -2.83 -9.54 25.28
N ASN A 319 -1.72 -9.18 24.63
CA ASN A 319 -1.53 -7.89 23.96
C ASN A 319 -1.25 -8.00 22.43
N ILE A 320 -1.25 -9.21 21.87
CA ILE A 320 -0.86 -9.48 20.48
C ILE A 320 -1.64 -8.58 19.49
N GLY A 321 -2.96 -8.52 19.62
CA GLY A 321 -3.79 -7.71 18.70
C GLY A 321 -3.53 -6.20 18.80
N SER A 322 -3.35 -5.68 20.03
CA SER A 322 -3.09 -4.27 20.25
C SER A 322 -1.69 -3.86 19.76
N ASP A 323 -0.68 -4.72 19.97
CA ASP A 323 0.69 -4.46 19.56
C ASP A 323 0.83 -4.53 18.03
N LEU A 324 0.21 -5.54 17.40
CA LEU A 324 0.15 -5.62 15.94
C LEU A 324 -0.57 -4.40 15.32
N GLY A 325 -1.68 -3.97 15.92
CA GLY A 325 -2.41 -2.78 15.47
C GLY A 325 -1.58 -1.51 15.54
N ALA A 326 -0.87 -1.31 16.66
CA ALA A 326 0.00 -0.14 16.85
C ALA A 326 1.25 -0.19 15.94
N ALA A 327 1.89 -1.36 15.81
CA ALA A 327 3.00 -1.53 14.88
C ALA A 327 2.58 -1.24 13.43
N ARG A 328 1.43 -1.73 12.99
CA ARG A 328 0.88 -1.43 11.65
C ARG A 328 0.60 0.07 11.46
N ALA A 329 0.13 0.78 12.48
CA ALA A 329 -0.06 2.23 12.40
C ALA A 329 1.27 2.96 12.16
N VAL A 330 2.35 2.57 12.87
CA VAL A 330 3.69 3.10 12.66
C VAL A 330 4.19 2.79 11.25
N PHE A 331 4.03 1.56 10.78
CA PHE A 331 4.43 1.13 9.43
C PHE A 331 3.67 1.87 8.33
N LEU A 332 2.36 2.09 8.50
CA LEU A 332 1.56 2.88 7.56
C LEU A 332 2.00 4.35 7.53
N GLY A 333 2.34 4.91 8.70
CA GLY A 333 2.93 6.25 8.78
C GLY A 333 4.26 6.35 8.03
N ALA A 334 5.17 5.40 8.26
CA ALA A 334 6.45 5.33 7.55
C ALA A 334 6.26 5.17 6.03
N ASN A 335 5.35 4.28 5.60
CA ASN A 335 4.99 4.11 4.20
C ASN A 335 4.44 5.40 3.57
N ALA A 336 3.62 6.13 4.31
CA ALA A 336 3.00 7.37 3.83
C ALA A 336 4.03 8.48 3.58
N VAL A 337 5.11 8.55 4.37
CA VAL A 337 6.17 9.56 4.23
C VAL A 337 7.12 9.25 3.07
N GLY A 338 7.24 7.99 2.66
CA GLY A 338 8.14 7.55 1.59
C GLY A 338 8.03 8.35 0.29
N PRO A 339 6.84 8.55 -0.27
CA PRO A 339 6.66 9.32 -1.51
C PRO A 339 7.15 10.77 -1.41
N GLY A 340 6.88 11.46 -0.29
CA GLY A 340 7.36 12.83 -0.06
C GLY A 340 8.88 12.89 -0.04
N ALA A 341 9.52 11.93 0.63
CA ALA A 341 10.98 11.84 0.65
C ALA A 341 11.56 11.61 -0.76
N VAL A 342 10.97 10.70 -1.55
CA VAL A 342 11.39 10.48 -2.94
C VAL A 342 11.24 11.77 -3.75
N GLY A 343 10.08 12.44 -3.65
CA GLY A 343 9.83 13.69 -4.40
C GLY A 343 10.84 14.78 -4.06
N VAL A 344 11.03 15.05 -2.77
CA VAL A 344 11.98 16.08 -2.30
C VAL A 344 13.42 15.75 -2.74
N ILE A 345 13.89 14.51 -2.55
CA ILE A 345 15.25 14.16 -2.97
C ILE A 345 15.37 14.22 -4.50
N ALA A 346 14.33 13.84 -5.24
CA ALA A 346 14.35 13.84 -6.69
C ALA A 346 14.45 15.26 -7.29
N ASP A 347 13.88 16.27 -6.64
CA ASP A 347 14.02 17.67 -7.06
C ASP A 347 15.47 18.17 -7.01
N PHE A 348 16.25 17.71 -6.02
CA PHE A 348 17.65 18.17 -5.85
C PHE A 348 18.68 17.26 -6.51
N ALA A 349 18.43 15.94 -6.58
CA ALA A 349 19.44 14.95 -6.91
C ALA A 349 18.95 13.83 -7.86
N GLY A 350 17.71 13.92 -8.34
CA GLY A 350 17.11 12.94 -9.26
C GLY A 350 16.57 11.69 -8.56
N PHE A 351 15.74 10.96 -9.31
CA PHE A 351 15.05 9.76 -8.81
C PHE A 351 16.01 8.62 -8.44
N GLU A 352 17.12 8.45 -9.16
CA GLU A 352 18.12 7.42 -8.86
C GLU A 352 18.71 7.59 -7.48
N THR A 353 19.10 8.83 -7.14
CA THR A 353 19.63 9.18 -5.81
C THR A 353 18.56 8.97 -4.73
N ALA A 354 17.31 9.37 -4.99
CA ALA A 354 16.21 9.17 -4.07
C ALA A 354 16.04 7.67 -3.74
N PHE A 355 16.01 6.81 -4.74
CA PHE A 355 15.89 5.37 -4.52
C PHE A 355 17.12 4.75 -3.86
N ALA A 356 18.34 5.22 -4.18
CA ALA A 356 19.56 4.79 -3.49
C ALA A 356 19.51 5.13 -1.99
N VAL A 357 19.07 6.34 -1.64
CA VAL A 357 18.90 6.77 -0.24
C VAL A 357 17.85 5.92 0.47
N LEU A 358 16.66 5.72 -0.14
CA LEU A 358 15.63 4.91 0.49
C LEU A 358 16.07 3.44 0.66
N SER A 359 16.79 2.88 -0.32
CA SER A 359 17.28 1.50 -0.25
C SER A 359 18.39 1.30 0.79
N SER A 360 19.17 2.34 1.12
CA SER A 360 20.14 2.28 2.23
C SER A 360 19.44 1.99 3.56
N GLY A 361 18.18 2.45 3.74
CA GLY A 361 17.36 2.12 4.89
C GLY A 361 17.09 0.61 5.03
N LEU A 362 16.98 -0.13 3.92
CA LEU A 362 16.85 -1.61 3.95
C LEU A 362 18.10 -2.27 4.52
N VAL A 363 19.28 -1.76 4.16
CA VAL A 363 20.57 -2.27 4.68
C VAL A 363 20.67 -2.01 6.18
N VAL A 364 20.29 -0.79 6.63
CA VAL A 364 20.24 -0.46 8.06
C VAL A 364 19.25 -1.37 8.79
N GLY A 365 18.04 -1.56 8.24
CA GLY A 365 17.03 -2.45 8.80
C GLY A 365 17.53 -3.90 8.94
N ALA A 366 18.18 -4.44 7.88
CA ALA A 366 18.79 -5.76 7.93
C ALA A 366 19.89 -5.85 9.00
N ALA A 367 20.76 -4.84 9.11
CA ALA A 367 21.81 -4.79 10.13
C ALA A 367 21.23 -4.77 11.57
N VAL A 368 20.13 -4.02 11.80
CA VAL A 368 19.43 -4.00 13.09
C VAL A 368 18.90 -5.38 13.44
N LEU A 369 18.24 -6.09 12.50
CA LEU A 369 17.73 -7.43 12.72
C LEU A 369 18.85 -8.47 12.96
N VAL A 370 19.95 -8.40 12.21
CA VAL A 370 21.11 -9.30 12.44
C VAL A 370 21.72 -9.09 13.82
N ARG A 371 21.81 -7.83 14.28
CA ARG A 371 22.30 -7.52 15.63
C ARG A 371 21.36 -8.06 16.72
N SER A 372 20.04 -8.02 16.48
CA SER A 372 19.03 -8.60 17.37
C SER A 372 19.21 -10.12 17.49
N ALA A 373 19.44 -10.81 16.35
CA ALA A 373 19.60 -12.27 16.29
C ALA A 373 20.84 -12.83 17.01
N ARG A 374 21.90 -12.02 17.16
CA ARG A 374 23.19 -12.45 17.77
C ARG A 374 23.21 -12.37 19.30
N ARG A 375 22.10 -12.00 19.90
CA ARG A 375 21.97 -11.80 21.36
C ARG A 375 20.96 -12.76 21.96
#